data_5fc81c8374a3ad9d99d109356bc5ea9f
#
_entry.id   5fc81c8374a3ad9d99d109356bc5ea9f
#
_cell.length_a   1.000
_cell.length_b   1.000
_cell.length_c   1.000
_cell.angle_alpha   90.00
_cell.angle_beta   90.00
_cell.angle_gamma   90.00
#
_symmetry.space_group_name_H-M   'P 1'
#
loop_
_entity.id
_entity.type
_entity.pdbx_description
1 polymer ?
#
loop_
_entity_poly.entity_id
_entity_poly.type
_entity_poly.pdbx_seq_one_letter_code
_entity_poly.pdbx_strand_id
1 'polypeptide(L)'
;MHSMQTKSKIKDLKRQIANIARKHKIGHVPSCYSCLNILYILYSKIVNIKQDNIKSIDRDKVILSKEHCKLGLLCVLEEFGLIPTGAAEEWFYDGSSVGHDIFNEVADEPYAAVDASYGSLGQGLGLGAGMALADKNNKVYVIIGDGELQEGSCWEAFMFIGHNNLKNVIPIIDRN
;
A
#
# COMPACT_ATOMS: atom_id res chain seq x y z
N MET A 1 -23.92 -13.55 2.16
CA MET A 1 -23.07 -13.99 1.02
C MET A 1 -21.78 -13.17 0.89
N HIS A 2 -21.78 -11.85 0.94
CA HIS A 2 -20.59 -11.00 0.73
C HIS A 2 -19.43 -11.30 1.71
N SER A 3 -19.71 -11.54 3.00
CA SER A 3 -18.64 -11.81 4.00
C SER A 3 -17.95 -13.17 3.83
N MET A 4 -18.64 -14.16 3.30
CA MET A 4 -18.05 -15.49 3.04
C MET A 4 -17.09 -15.45 1.84
N GLN A 5 -17.45 -14.72 0.79
CA GLN A 5 -16.60 -14.55 -0.39
C GLN A 5 -15.30 -13.79 -0.04
N THR A 6 -15.39 -12.71 0.74
CA THR A 6 -14.21 -11.97 1.21
C THR A 6 -13.29 -12.86 2.05
N LYS A 7 -13.85 -13.67 2.97
CA LYS A 7 -13.04 -14.60 3.79
C LYS A 7 -12.31 -15.65 2.93
N SER A 8 -12.96 -16.17 1.89
CA SER A 8 -12.35 -17.12 0.96
C SER A 8 -11.17 -16.46 0.23
N LYS A 9 -11.36 -15.27 -0.32
CA LYS A 9 -10.33 -14.52 -1.03
C LYS A 9 -9.11 -14.19 -0.15
N ILE A 10 -9.33 -13.73 1.08
CA ILE A 10 -8.25 -13.50 2.04
C ILE A 10 -7.46 -14.79 2.32
N LYS A 11 -8.13 -15.94 2.40
CA LYS A 11 -7.46 -17.24 2.59
C LYS A 11 -6.58 -17.60 1.39
N ASP A 12 -7.06 -17.35 0.19
CA ASP A 12 -6.33 -17.63 -1.05
C ASP A 12 -5.09 -16.70 -1.18
N LEU A 13 -5.25 -15.43 -0.89
CA LEU A 13 -4.15 -14.46 -0.83
C LEU A 13 -3.09 -14.85 0.23
N LYS A 14 -3.50 -15.33 1.40
CA LYS A 14 -2.55 -15.84 2.41
C LYS A 14 -1.74 -17.03 1.88
N ARG A 15 -2.37 -17.93 1.13
CA ARG A 15 -1.67 -19.06 0.51
C ARG A 15 -0.69 -18.59 -0.58
N GLN A 16 -1.08 -17.64 -1.41
CA GLN A 16 -0.23 -17.03 -2.41
C GLN A 16 1.02 -16.41 -1.77
N ILE A 17 0.85 -15.55 -0.77
CA ILE A 17 1.94 -14.93 0.00
C ILE A 17 2.88 -15.99 0.57
N ALA A 18 2.34 -17.03 1.22
CA ALA A 18 3.14 -18.10 1.81
C ALA A 18 3.94 -18.90 0.76
N ASN A 19 3.35 -19.15 -0.40
CA ASN A 19 4.01 -19.88 -1.48
C ASN A 19 5.16 -19.07 -2.09
N ILE A 20 4.95 -17.80 -2.39
CA ILE A 20 5.97 -16.88 -2.90
C ILE A 20 7.08 -16.74 -1.86
N ALA A 21 6.73 -16.45 -0.61
CA ALA A 21 7.71 -16.31 0.47
C ALA A 21 8.59 -17.53 0.66
N ARG A 22 8.01 -18.73 0.60
CA ARG A 22 8.74 -19.99 0.68
C ARG A 22 9.68 -20.20 -0.51
N LYS A 23 9.21 -19.91 -1.72
CA LYS A 23 9.99 -20.08 -2.96
C LYS A 23 11.22 -19.18 -2.98
N HIS A 24 11.04 -17.92 -2.59
CA HIS A 24 12.08 -16.90 -2.62
C HIS A 24 12.81 -16.74 -1.27
N LYS A 25 12.50 -17.57 -0.26
CA LYS A 25 13.12 -17.57 1.08
C LYS A 25 13.08 -16.19 1.75
N ILE A 26 11.97 -15.48 1.61
CA ILE A 26 11.78 -14.14 2.18
C ILE A 26 11.07 -14.18 3.54
N GLY A 27 11.39 -13.21 4.38
CA GLY A 27 10.76 -12.98 5.67
C GLY A 27 9.46 -12.15 5.58
N HIS A 28 9.07 -11.59 6.73
CA HIS A 28 7.95 -10.63 6.87
C HIS A 28 6.54 -11.16 6.50
N VAL A 29 6.35 -12.48 6.37
CA VAL A 29 5.02 -13.08 6.14
C VAL A 29 4.01 -12.68 7.22
N PRO A 30 4.34 -12.67 8.53
CA PRO A 30 3.42 -12.20 9.56
C PRO A 30 2.95 -10.76 9.32
N SER A 31 3.86 -9.86 8.93
CA SER A 31 3.54 -8.46 8.62
C SER A 31 2.60 -8.33 7.41
N CYS A 32 2.80 -9.18 6.38
CA CYS A 32 1.87 -9.23 5.26
C CYS A 32 0.49 -9.69 5.72
N TYR A 33 0.41 -10.67 6.61
CA TYR A 33 -0.86 -11.22 7.09
C TYR A 33 -1.63 -10.26 7.99
N SER A 34 -0.94 -9.48 8.84
CA SER A 34 -1.60 -8.48 9.70
C SER A 34 -2.30 -7.41 8.86
N CYS A 35 -1.59 -6.91 7.84
CA CYS A 35 -2.05 -5.82 6.98
C CYS A 35 -3.05 -6.25 5.90
N LEU A 36 -3.13 -7.56 5.57
CA LEU A 36 -3.84 -8.06 4.40
C LEU A 36 -5.34 -7.69 4.37
N ASN A 37 -6.02 -7.78 5.51
CA ASN A 37 -7.44 -7.40 5.60
C ASN A 37 -7.64 -5.91 5.33
N ILE A 38 -6.75 -5.07 5.85
CA ILE A 38 -6.77 -3.62 5.66
C ILE A 38 -6.62 -3.32 4.16
N LEU A 39 -5.57 -3.86 3.54
CA LEU A 39 -5.28 -3.65 2.11
C LEU A 39 -6.42 -4.15 1.23
N TYR A 40 -6.95 -5.36 1.49
CA TYR A 40 -8.05 -5.91 0.72
C TYR A 40 -9.31 -5.04 0.77
N ILE A 41 -9.70 -4.57 1.97
CA ILE A 41 -10.87 -3.70 2.12
C ILE A 41 -10.60 -2.32 1.50
N LEU A 42 -9.42 -1.78 1.67
CA LEU A 42 -9.02 -0.50 1.11
C LEU A 42 -9.23 -0.49 -0.41
N TYR A 43 -8.63 -1.43 -1.13
CA TYR A 43 -8.74 -1.50 -2.60
C TYR A 43 -10.08 -2.02 -3.11
N SER A 44 -10.78 -2.88 -2.36
CA SER A 44 -12.08 -3.40 -2.82
C SER A 44 -13.25 -2.45 -2.65
N LYS A 45 -13.18 -1.48 -1.70
CA LYS A 45 -14.37 -0.73 -1.29
C LYS A 45 -14.16 0.75 -1.00
N ILE A 46 -12.94 1.19 -0.75
CA ILE A 46 -12.70 2.50 -0.16
C ILE A 46 -12.03 3.44 -1.15
N VAL A 47 -10.87 3.06 -1.69
CA VAL A 47 -10.11 3.95 -2.57
C VAL A 47 -10.74 4.05 -3.96
N ASN A 48 -10.71 5.24 -4.51
CA ASN A 48 -11.06 5.48 -5.90
C ASN A 48 -9.85 5.22 -6.81
N ILE A 49 -9.40 3.95 -6.84
CA ILE A 49 -8.33 3.48 -7.73
C ILE A 49 -8.85 2.26 -8.48
N LYS A 50 -8.87 2.35 -9.82
CA LYS A 50 -9.30 1.29 -10.73
C LYS A 50 -8.40 1.29 -11.96
N GLN A 51 -8.48 0.24 -12.76
CA GLN A 51 -7.69 0.12 -13.97
C GLN A 51 -7.90 1.28 -14.97
N ASP A 52 -9.11 1.80 -15.04
CA ASP A 52 -9.48 2.89 -15.96
C ASP A 52 -9.03 4.28 -15.49
N ASN A 53 -8.77 4.46 -14.16
CA ASN A 53 -8.33 5.74 -13.62
C ASN A 53 -6.93 5.69 -12.97
N ILE A 54 -6.23 4.58 -13.07
CA ILE A 54 -4.97 4.34 -12.35
C ILE A 54 -3.89 5.42 -12.61
N LYS A 55 -3.89 6.02 -13.80
CA LYS A 55 -3.00 7.11 -14.20
C LYS A 55 -3.60 8.51 -13.99
N SER A 56 -4.84 8.61 -13.50
CA SER A 56 -5.49 9.91 -13.29
C SER A 56 -4.89 10.65 -12.11
N ILE A 57 -4.71 11.95 -12.25
CA ILE A 57 -4.32 12.82 -11.14
C ILE A 57 -5.44 12.95 -10.10
N ASP A 58 -6.70 12.79 -10.53
CA ASP A 58 -7.90 12.94 -9.70
C ASP A 58 -8.29 11.68 -8.93
N ARG A 59 -7.42 10.66 -8.90
CA ARG A 59 -7.63 9.48 -8.07
C ARG A 59 -7.10 9.67 -6.65
N ASP A 60 -7.64 8.89 -5.70
CA ASP A 60 -7.05 8.79 -4.36
C ASP A 60 -5.58 8.37 -4.41
N LYS A 61 -4.83 8.72 -3.38
CA LYS A 61 -3.41 8.35 -3.20
C LYS A 61 -3.27 7.30 -2.11
N VAL A 62 -2.36 6.36 -2.31
CA VAL A 62 -2.05 5.32 -1.32
C VAL A 62 -0.55 5.27 -1.06
N ILE A 63 -0.17 5.32 0.20
CA ILE A 63 1.21 5.22 0.67
C ILE A 63 1.34 4.02 1.60
N LEU A 64 2.29 3.13 1.30
CA LEU A 64 2.65 2.03 2.18
C LEU A 64 3.87 2.43 3.01
N SER A 65 3.67 2.95 4.22
CA SER A 65 4.75 3.39 5.10
C SER A 65 5.49 2.23 5.79
N LYS A 66 4.93 1.03 5.75
CA LYS A 66 5.52 -0.22 6.25
C LYS A 66 5.87 -1.17 5.10
N GLU A 67 6.93 -0.87 4.38
CA GLU A 67 7.35 -1.59 3.16
C GLU A 67 7.52 -3.11 3.36
N HIS A 68 7.88 -3.54 4.56
CA HIS A 68 8.04 -4.96 4.88
C HIS A 68 6.77 -5.81 4.69
N CYS A 69 5.60 -5.21 4.43
CA CYS A 69 4.40 -5.92 3.99
C CYS A 69 4.10 -5.76 2.48
N LYS A 70 5.07 -5.31 1.67
CA LYS A 70 4.95 -5.06 0.23
C LYS A 70 4.42 -6.28 -0.55
N LEU A 71 4.88 -7.50 -0.24
CA LEU A 71 4.35 -8.70 -0.89
C LEU A 71 2.84 -8.85 -0.69
N GLY A 72 2.33 -8.53 0.52
CA GLY A 72 0.89 -8.54 0.78
C GLY A 72 0.13 -7.53 -0.08
N LEU A 73 0.70 -6.33 -0.26
CA LEU A 73 0.15 -5.31 -1.14
C LEU A 73 0.14 -5.78 -2.61
N LEU A 74 1.25 -6.29 -3.12
CA LEU A 74 1.34 -6.78 -4.51
C LEU A 74 0.32 -7.87 -4.80
N CYS A 75 0.14 -8.84 -3.90
CA CYS A 75 -0.89 -9.88 -4.06
C CYS A 75 -2.31 -9.29 -4.08
N VAL A 76 -2.58 -8.23 -3.32
CA VAL A 76 -3.88 -7.53 -3.35
C VAL A 76 -4.06 -6.76 -4.65
N LEU A 77 -3.06 -6.05 -5.12
CA LEU A 77 -3.13 -5.31 -6.39
C LEU A 77 -3.35 -6.26 -7.58
N GLU A 78 -2.70 -7.43 -7.56
CA GLU A 78 -2.91 -8.49 -8.57
C GLU A 78 -4.33 -9.05 -8.53
N GLU A 79 -4.90 -9.33 -7.34
CA GLU A 79 -6.28 -9.79 -7.17
C GLU A 79 -7.30 -8.82 -7.76
N PHE A 80 -7.03 -7.51 -7.73
CA PHE A 80 -7.91 -6.48 -8.30
C PHE A 80 -7.55 -6.08 -9.72
N GLY A 81 -6.58 -6.76 -10.36
CA GLY A 81 -6.16 -6.48 -11.73
C GLY A 81 -5.48 -5.11 -11.89
N LEU A 82 -4.97 -4.54 -10.82
CA LEU A 82 -4.25 -3.26 -10.82
C LEU A 82 -2.79 -3.42 -11.23
N ILE A 83 -2.28 -4.65 -11.17
CA ILE A 83 -1.00 -5.09 -11.73
C ILE A 83 -1.22 -6.41 -12.49
N PRO A 84 -0.34 -6.81 -13.43
CA PRO A 84 -0.46 -8.06 -14.17
C PRO A 84 -0.45 -9.29 -13.26
N THR A 85 -1.13 -10.35 -13.71
CA THR A 85 -1.08 -11.66 -13.04
C THR A 85 0.34 -12.20 -13.04
N GLY A 86 0.82 -12.63 -11.87
CA GLY A 86 2.19 -13.10 -11.67
C GLY A 86 3.18 -12.03 -11.23
N ALA A 87 2.84 -10.74 -11.35
CA ALA A 87 3.73 -9.63 -11.02
C ALA A 87 4.17 -9.63 -9.54
N ALA A 88 3.32 -10.11 -8.62
CA ALA A 88 3.68 -10.22 -7.21
C ALA A 88 4.84 -11.20 -6.96
N GLU A 89 5.00 -12.21 -7.80
CA GLU A 89 6.13 -13.15 -7.75
C GLU A 89 7.32 -12.66 -8.57
N GLU A 90 7.08 -12.06 -9.74
CA GLU A 90 8.12 -11.52 -10.62
C GLU A 90 8.96 -10.44 -9.94
N TRP A 91 8.42 -9.73 -8.96
CA TRP A 91 9.13 -8.71 -8.20
C TRP A 91 10.46 -9.20 -7.60
N PHE A 92 10.62 -10.50 -7.36
CA PHE A 92 11.83 -11.10 -6.80
C PHE A 92 12.88 -11.47 -7.85
N TYR A 93 12.63 -11.27 -9.13
CA TYR A 93 13.57 -11.57 -10.20
C TYR A 93 14.27 -10.31 -10.69
N ASP A 94 15.56 -10.44 -11.03
CA ASP A 94 16.30 -9.37 -11.70
C ASP A 94 15.64 -9.04 -13.05
N GLY A 95 15.42 -7.76 -13.30
CA GLY A 95 14.73 -7.30 -14.50
C GLY A 95 13.21 -7.37 -14.41
N SER A 96 12.66 -7.55 -13.20
CA SER A 96 11.21 -7.48 -12.97
C SER A 96 10.63 -6.17 -13.50
N SER A 97 9.46 -6.26 -14.14
CA SER A 97 8.67 -5.09 -14.54
C SER A 97 8.10 -4.34 -13.32
N VAL A 98 8.06 -4.98 -12.16
CA VAL A 98 7.72 -4.38 -10.85
C VAL A 98 9.03 -4.00 -10.17
N GLY A 99 9.58 -2.83 -10.44
CA GLY A 99 10.86 -2.39 -9.90
C GLY A 99 11.01 -2.58 -8.38
N HIS A 100 12.25 -2.62 -7.89
CA HIS A 100 12.56 -2.73 -6.45
C HIS A 100 11.93 -1.59 -5.66
N ASP A 101 11.79 -0.43 -6.25
CA ASP A 101 11.08 0.70 -5.71
C ASP A 101 9.73 0.84 -6.42
N ILE A 102 8.63 0.79 -5.66
CA ILE A 102 7.29 1.13 -6.20
C ILE A 102 7.20 2.65 -6.49
N PHE A 103 8.34 3.32 -6.52
CA PHE A 103 8.44 4.69 -6.97
C PHE A 103 8.40 4.73 -8.48
N ASN A 104 7.33 5.22 -9.03
CA ASN A 104 7.24 5.61 -10.41
C ASN A 104 8.04 6.90 -10.65
N GLU A 105 9.34 6.82 -10.76
CA GLU A 105 10.12 7.84 -11.49
C GLU A 105 10.04 7.63 -13.01
N VAL A 106 9.53 6.49 -13.46
CA VAL A 106 9.36 6.18 -14.89
C VAL A 106 7.91 6.38 -15.26
N ALA A 107 7.62 7.53 -15.83
CA ALA A 107 6.28 8.01 -16.21
C ALA A 107 5.49 7.10 -17.19
N ASP A 108 6.04 5.97 -17.61
CA ASP A 108 5.44 5.09 -18.63
C ASP A 108 5.00 3.72 -18.09
N GLU A 109 5.16 3.41 -16.77
CA GLU A 109 4.92 2.08 -16.27
C GLU A 109 3.58 1.87 -15.53
N PRO A 110 2.99 0.66 -15.62
CA PRO A 110 1.57 0.41 -15.32
C PRO A 110 1.20 0.29 -13.83
N TYR A 111 2.08 0.59 -12.89
CA TYR A 111 1.87 0.29 -11.46
C TYR A 111 1.50 1.49 -10.59
N ALA A 112 0.79 2.45 -11.12
CA ALA A 112 0.37 3.67 -10.43
C ALA A 112 -0.70 3.44 -9.32
N ALA A 113 -0.93 2.21 -8.88
CA ALA A 113 -1.89 1.89 -7.81
C ALA A 113 -1.39 2.23 -6.40
N VAL A 114 -0.09 2.52 -6.27
CA VAL A 114 0.56 2.94 -5.02
C VAL A 114 1.42 4.15 -5.33
N ASP A 115 1.29 5.22 -4.56
CA ASP A 115 2.00 6.47 -4.83
C ASP A 115 3.38 6.50 -4.17
N ALA A 116 3.57 5.75 -3.10
CA ALA A 116 4.87 5.59 -2.45
C ALA A 116 4.91 4.36 -1.52
N SER A 117 6.13 3.85 -1.30
CA SER A 117 6.42 2.83 -0.30
C SER A 117 7.79 3.13 0.34
N TYR A 118 7.88 3.00 1.65
CA TYR A 118 9.09 3.35 2.40
C TYR A 118 9.57 2.21 3.28
N GLY A 119 10.87 1.87 3.15
CA GLY A 119 11.58 0.99 4.06
C GLY A 119 12.08 1.73 5.31
N SER A 120 12.39 3.03 5.19
CA SER A 120 12.69 3.88 6.34
C SER A 120 11.40 4.27 7.05
N LEU A 121 11.15 3.68 8.21
CA LEU A 121 9.91 3.88 8.96
C LEU A 121 9.74 5.34 9.41
N GLY A 122 8.48 5.79 9.52
CA GLY A 122 8.12 7.14 9.94
C GLY A 122 8.09 8.19 8.82
N GLN A 123 8.47 7.86 7.57
CA GLN A 123 8.53 8.83 6.48
C GLN A 123 7.22 8.98 5.71
N GLY A 124 6.44 7.91 5.58
CA GLY A 124 5.25 7.89 4.72
C GLY A 124 4.18 8.89 5.13
N LEU A 125 4.00 9.14 6.43
CA LEU A 125 2.99 10.09 6.91
C LEU A 125 3.34 11.54 6.54
N GLY A 126 4.62 11.90 6.61
CA GLY A 126 5.10 13.22 6.19
C GLY A 126 4.90 13.47 4.70
N LEU A 127 5.21 12.46 3.87
CA LEU A 127 4.92 12.51 2.43
C LEU A 127 3.41 12.66 2.17
N GLY A 128 2.59 11.86 2.86
CA GLY A 128 1.13 11.93 2.75
C GLY A 128 0.59 13.30 3.10
N ALA A 129 1.15 13.95 4.11
CA ALA A 129 0.81 15.32 4.48
C ALA A 129 1.17 16.31 3.35
N GLY A 130 2.33 16.15 2.72
CA GLY A 130 2.76 16.96 1.58
C GLY A 130 1.83 16.80 0.37
N MET A 131 1.50 15.56 0.01
CA MET A 131 0.55 15.27 -1.09
C MET A 131 -0.84 15.87 -0.82
N ALA A 132 -1.35 15.73 0.41
CA ALA A 132 -2.65 16.27 0.78
C ALA A 132 -2.68 17.80 0.86
N LEU A 133 -1.57 18.44 1.15
CA LEU A 133 -1.42 19.89 1.10
C LEU A 133 -1.44 20.40 -0.34
N ALA A 134 -0.78 19.67 -1.25
CA ALA A 134 -0.70 19.99 -2.66
C ALA A 134 -2.04 19.83 -3.38
N ASP A 135 -2.82 18.81 -3.00
CA ASP A 135 -4.14 18.53 -3.56
C ASP A 135 -5.15 18.21 -2.46
N LYS A 136 -6.08 19.13 -2.24
CA LYS A 136 -7.10 19.02 -1.19
C LYS A 136 -8.36 18.26 -1.62
N ASN A 137 -8.49 17.91 -2.89
CA ASN A 137 -9.68 17.26 -3.43
C ASN A 137 -9.61 15.73 -3.27
N ASN A 138 -8.42 15.16 -3.41
CA ASN A 138 -8.20 13.72 -3.32
C ASN A 138 -7.78 13.30 -1.91
N LYS A 139 -8.18 12.08 -1.52
CA LYS A 139 -7.78 11.50 -0.24
C LYS A 139 -6.40 10.84 -0.38
N VAL A 140 -5.62 10.94 0.69
CA VAL A 140 -4.31 10.31 0.82
C VAL A 140 -4.37 9.30 1.96
N TYR A 141 -4.37 8.02 1.63
CA TYR A 141 -4.37 6.93 2.59
C TYR A 141 -2.94 6.51 2.89
N VAL A 142 -2.56 6.51 4.17
CA VAL A 142 -1.21 6.14 4.61
C VAL A 142 -1.30 4.94 5.54
N ILE A 143 -0.78 3.79 5.12
CA ILE A 143 -0.74 2.57 5.93
C ILE A 143 0.52 2.56 6.77
N ILE A 144 0.38 2.58 8.09
CA ILE A 144 1.43 2.75 9.10
C ILE A 144 1.43 1.54 10.03
N GLY A 145 2.61 1.07 10.45
CA GLY A 145 2.73 0.07 11.52
C GLY A 145 2.60 0.71 12.91
N ASP A 146 2.10 -0.04 13.88
CA ASP A 146 2.04 0.43 15.27
C ASP A 146 3.43 0.66 15.88
N GLY A 147 4.40 -0.19 15.57
CA GLY A 147 5.81 0.02 15.96
C GLY A 147 6.43 1.25 15.29
N GLU A 148 6.00 1.59 14.07
CA GLU A 148 6.44 2.79 13.36
C GLU A 148 6.04 4.09 14.07
N LEU A 149 4.97 4.06 14.88
CA LEU A 149 4.56 5.21 15.69
C LEU A 149 5.56 5.57 16.80
N GLN A 150 6.60 4.78 17.03
CA GLN A 150 7.71 5.15 17.91
C GLN A 150 8.70 6.12 17.25
N GLU A 151 8.61 6.30 15.93
CA GLU A 151 9.39 7.30 15.23
C GLU A 151 8.85 8.72 15.49
N GLY A 152 9.74 9.65 15.87
CA GLY A 152 9.37 11.04 16.14
C GLY A 152 8.76 11.75 14.94
N SER A 153 9.24 11.41 13.72
CA SER A 153 8.72 11.94 12.45
C SER A 153 7.23 11.67 12.23
N CYS A 154 6.69 10.56 12.75
CA CYS A 154 5.25 10.31 12.70
C CYS A 154 4.47 11.39 13.48
N TRP A 155 4.93 11.73 14.69
CA TRP A 155 4.28 12.72 15.54
C TRP A 155 4.44 14.13 15.02
N GLU A 156 5.60 14.47 14.46
CA GLU A 156 5.80 15.73 13.73
C GLU A 156 4.83 15.86 12.57
N ALA A 157 4.64 14.80 11.79
CA ALA A 157 3.68 14.77 10.69
C ALA A 157 2.23 14.90 11.20
N PHE A 158 1.85 14.21 12.28
CA PHE A 158 0.51 14.36 12.87
C PHE A 158 0.25 15.79 13.35
N MET A 159 1.23 16.43 14.01
CA MET A 159 1.10 17.83 14.43
C MET A 159 0.93 18.77 13.22
N PHE A 160 1.71 18.54 12.16
CA PHE A 160 1.61 19.32 10.91
C PHE A 160 0.23 19.15 10.25
N ILE A 161 -0.27 17.91 10.14
CA ILE A 161 -1.58 17.57 9.59
C ILE A 161 -2.68 18.28 10.38
N GLY A 162 -2.61 18.21 11.72
CA GLY A 162 -3.58 18.86 12.61
C GLY A 162 -3.54 20.38 12.48
N HIS A 163 -2.35 21.00 12.52
CA HIS A 163 -2.17 22.43 12.40
C HIS A 163 -2.71 22.98 11.07
N ASN A 164 -2.45 22.30 9.96
CA ASN A 164 -2.88 22.71 8.63
C ASN A 164 -4.29 22.23 8.26
N ASN A 165 -5.00 21.56 9.19
CA ASN A 165 -6.36 21.05 9.00
C ASN A 165 -6.50 20.19 7.72
N LEU A 166 -5.53 19.30 7.47
CA LEU A 166 -5.48 18.42 6.30
C LEU A 166 -6.43 17.22 6.50
N LYS A 167 -7.74 17.44 6.30
CA LYS A 167 -8.79 16.43 6.51
C LYS A 167 -8.77 15.29 5.48
N ASN A 168 -8.04 15.45 4.41
CA ASN A 168 -7.89 14.50 3.33
C ASN A 168 -6.73 13.50 3.55
N VAL A 169 -5.90 13.66 4.60
CA VAL A 169 -4.98 12.61 5.04
C VAL A 169 -5.71 11.60 5.91
N ILE A 170 -5.62 10.33 5.57
CA ILE A 170 -6.27 9.23 6.30
C ILE A 170 -5.19 8.22 6.71
N PRO A 171 -4.58 8.39 7.88
CA PRO A 171 -3.65 7.41 8.42
C PRO A 171 -4.40 6.17 8.88
N ILE A 172 -3.91 4.99 8.49
CA ILE A 172 -4.45 3.69 8.87
C ILE A 172 -3.36 2.95 9.62
N ILE A 173 -3.56 2.73 10.92
CA ILE A 173 -2.59 2.06 11.77
C ILE A 173 -2.89 0.57 11.81
N ASP A 174 -1.95 -0.24 11.30
CA ASP A 174 -1.98 -1.69 11.46
C ASP A 174 -1.41 -2.04 12.84
N ARG A 175 -2.32 -2.28 13.78
CA ARG A 175 -1.99 -2.71 15.13
C ARG A 175 -2.02 -4.23 15.21
N ASN A 176 -0.86 -4.83 15.43
CA ASN A 176 -0.71 -6.28 15.50
C ASN A 176 0.01 -6.75 16.78
#